data_99d0b84bac5258a599805a42b7f040c6
#
_entry.id   99d0b84bac5258a599805a42b7f040c6
#
_cell.length_a   1.000
_cell.length_b   1.000
_cell.length_c   1.000
_cell.angle_alpha   90.00
_cell.angle_beta   90.00
_cell.angle_gamma   90.00
#
_symmetry.space_group_name_H-M   'P 1'
#
loop_
_entity.id
_entity.type
_entity.pdbx_description
1 polymer ?
#
loop_
_entity_poly.entity_id
_entity_poly.type
_entity_poly.pdbx_seq_one_letter_code
_entity_poly.pdbx_strand_id
1 'polypeptide(L)'
;MIKFLRRAVILLFVFVLGVAGSSFLLNSETTDDRSDMNDPVFPEVMVDFDGNYANRMYGYAQPMQSDFTRDSVTPIDTSKELSFVINAYDTKVKSLSYEIRTSDGSKVLENRKIKSLDKQDSYLTTTIKLSSDLLMNQEYSLQLSLETNKGTAYYYTRVVSRSNVNAAQYVKFVASFYEKCLDKASAEDLTAYLESDTSSTSTNYTDININSTFAQISWGNLNPQIYRKGIPVVKDINETTASLSVEYQIA
;
A
#
# COMPACT_ATOMS: atom_id res chain seq x y z
N MET A 1 50.92 -46.60 4.94
CA MET A 1 50.60 -45.25 5.40
C MET A 1 50.39 -44.29 4.23
N ILE A 2 51.30 -44.10 3.31
CA ILE A 2 51.22 -43.15 2.18
C ILE A 2 50.00 -43.37 1.27
N LYS A 3 49.65 -44.65 0.94
CA LYS A 3 48.47 -44.93 0.10
C LYS A 3 47.13 -44.58 0.74
N PHE A 4 47.03 -44.68 2.08
CA PHE A 4 45.85 -44.29 2.84
C PHE A 4 45.71 -42.78 2.86
N LEU A 5 46.79 -42.05 3.15
CA LEU A 5 46.81 -40.58 3.16
C LEU A 5 46.43 -40.01 1.79
N ARG A 6 46.95 -40.57 0.72
CA ARG A 6 46.57 -40.14 -0.64
C ARG A 6 45.09 -40.35 -0.95
N ARG A 7 44.48 -41.46 -0.48
CA ARG A 7 43.03 -41.69 -0.65
C ARG A 7 42.21 -40.73 0.16
N ALA A 8 42.63 -40.44 1.40
CA ALA A 8 41.95 -39.46 2.29
C ALA A 8 41.97 -38.05 1.68
N VAL A 9 43.10 -37.62 1.10
CA VAL A 9 43.23 -36.32 0.44
C VAL A 9 42.32 -36.23 -0.79
N ILE A 10 42.27 -37.31 -1.60
CA ILE A 10 41.37 -37.32 -2.77
C ILE A 10 39.90 -37.25 -2.37
N LEU A 11 39.48 -37.97 -1.33
CA LEU A 11 38.12 -37.94 -0.84
C LEU A 11 37.76 -36.55 -0.28
N LEU A 12 38.67 -35.91 0.47
CA LEU A 12 38.48 -34.56 0.95
C LEU A 12 38.30 -33.55 -0.19
N PHE A 13 39.13 -33.69 -1.25
CA PHE A 13 39.05 -32.81 -2.42
C PHE A 13 37.73 -32.98 -3.18
N VAL A 14 37.27 -34.23 -3.38
CA VAL A 14 35.98 -34.53 -4.01
C VAL A 14 34.82 -33.97 -3.15
N PHE A 15 34.91 -34.11 -1.83
CA PHE A 15 33.91 -33.56 -0.92
C PHE A 15 33.83 -32.02 -0.99
N VAL A 16 34.97 -31.34 -0.96
CA VAL A 16 35.04 -29.88 -1.08
C VAL A 16 34.49 -29.40 -2.43
N LEU A 17 34.82 -30.08 -3.53
CA LEU A 17 34.28 -29.79 -4.86
C LEU A 17 32.76 -30.02 -4.91
N GLY A 18 32.28 -31.10 -4.29
CA GLY A 18 30.85 -31.40 -4.21
C GLY A 18 30.09 -30.33 -3.43
N VAL A 19 30.61 -29.90 -2.27
CA VAL A 19 30.00 -28.82 -1.46
C VAL A 19 30.05 -27.49 -2.19
N ALA A 20 31.18 -27.14 -2.80
CA ALA A 20 31.32 -25.89 -3.55
C ALA A 20 30.39 -25.86 -4.77
N GLY A 21 30.29 -26.98 -5.51
CA GLY A 21 29.41 -27.12 -6.68
C GLY A 21 27.93 -27.06 -6.29
N SER A 22 27.52 -27.77 -5.24
CA SER A 22 26.12 -27.66 -4.74
C SER A 22 25.80 -26.30 -4.17
N SER A 23 26.74 -25.67 -3.45
CA SER A 23 26.55 -24.29 -2.95
C SER A 23 26.43 -23.29 -4.10
N PHE A 24 27.21 -23.45 -5.16
CA PHE A 24 27.11 -22.61 -6.35
C PHE A 24 25.78 -22.81 -7.08
N LEU A 25 25.32 -24.05 -7.25
CA LEU A 25 24.03 -24.34 -7.88
C LEU A 25 22.85 -23.83 -7.03
N LEU A 26 22.88 -24.05 -5.73
CA LEU A 26 21.83 -23.56 -4.83
C LEU A 26 21.82 -22.03 -4.72
N ASN A 27 22.98 -21.38 -4.74
CA ASN A 27 23.06 -19.92 -4.76
C ASN A 27 22.79 -19.31 -6.14
N SER A 28 22.97 -20.04 -7.24
CA SER A 28 22.62 -19.51 -8.56
C SER A 28 21.10 -19.50 -8.80
N GLU A 29 20.36 -20.38 -8.13
CA GLU A 29 18.89 -20.32 -8.13
C GLU A 29 18.32 -19.25 -7.15
N THR A 30 19.13 -18.80 -6.19
CA THR A 30 18.79 -17.67 -5.30
C THR A 30 19.41 -16.35 -5.73
N THR A 31 19.87 -16.22 -6.98
CA THR A 31 20.07 -14.90 -7.56
C THR A 31 18.67 -14.31 -7.79
N ASP A 32 18.15 -14.07 -6.73
CA ASP A 32 17.24 -13.03 -6.31
C ASP A 32 16.56 -12.32 -7.48
N ASP A 33 15.36 -12.74 -7.76
CA ASP A 33 14.29 -11.87 -8.27
C ASP A 33 14.10 -10.57 -7.45
N ARG A 34 14.91 -10.33 -6.42
CA ARG A 34 14.89 -9.09 -5.61
C ARG A 34 15.74 -7.97 -6.17
N SER A 35 16.74 -8.28 -6.99
CA SER A 35 17.58 -7.25 -7.61
C SER A 35 16.99 -6.67 -8.90
N ASP A 36 16.01 -7.34 -9.48
CA ASP A 36 15.26 -6.89 -10.65
C ASP A 36 13.81 -6.49 -10.34
N MET A 37 13.57 -5.90 -9.19
CA MET A 37 12.46 -4.97 -9.10
C MET A 37 12.85 -3.74 -9.93
N ASN A 38 12.76 -3.91 -11.24
CA ASN A 38 12.76 -2.78 -12.16
C ASN A 38 11.80 -1.74 -11.61
N ASP A 39 12.21 -0.47 -11.68
CA ASP A 39 11.31 0.65 -11.40
C ASP A 39 9.93 0.37 -11.98
N PRO A 40 8.86 0.68 -11.27
CA PRO A 40 7.51 0.37 -11.72
C PRO A 40 7.36 0.80 -13.18
N VAL A 41 7.01 -0.14 -14.04
CA VAL A 41 6.90 0.07 -15.49
C VAL A 41 5.94 1.22 -15.81
N PHE A 42 5.00 1.46 -14.89
CA PHE A 42 4.00 2.51 -14.97
C PHE A 42 4.07 3.44 -13.75
N PRO A 43 3.63 4.70 -13.91
CA PRO A 43 3.42 5.60 -12.80
C PRO A 43 2.60 4.97 -11.67
N GLU A 44 2.83 5.40 -10.44
CA GLU A 44 1.95 5.10 -9.31
C GLU A 44 0.92 6.22 -9.15
N VAL A 45 -0.31 5.85 -8.83
CA VAL A 45 -1.38 6.80 -8.53
C VAL A 45 -1.84 6.60 -7.09
N MET A 46 -2.00 7.69 -6.37
CA MET A 46 -2.48 7.71 -4.98
C MET A 46 -3.66 8.65 -4.86
N VAL A 47 -4.54 8.36 -3.91
CA VAL A 47 -5.60 9.30 -3.52
C VAL A 47 -5.00 10.32 -2.56
N ASP A 48 -5.30 11.59 -2.79
CA ASP A 48 -4.91 12.69 -1.92
C ASP A 48 -6.10 13.11 -1.02
N PHE A 49 -5.91 12.94 0.27
CA PHE A 49 -6.82 13.42 1.31
C PHE A 49 -6.18 14.62 2.02
N ASP A 50 -6.32 15.82 1.45
CA ASP A 50 -5.78 17.07 1.99
C ASP A 50 -4.27 17.00 2.31
N GLY A 51 -3.47 16.54 1.35
CA GLY A 51 -2.03 16.36 1.50
C GLY A 51 -1.60 15.07 2.20
N ASN A 52 -2.55 14.21 2.58
CA ASN A 52 -2.28 12.89 3.13
C ASN A 52 -2.60 11.82 2.09
N TYR A 53 -1.58 11.10 1.64
CA TYR A 53 -1.74 10.13 0.56
C TYR A 53 -2.16 8.77 1.09
N ALA A 54 -3.12 8.15 0.41
CA ALA A 54 -3.58 6.79 0.69
C ALA A 54 -3.97 6.06 -0.60
N ASN A 55 -4.36 4.79 -0.46
CA ASN A 55 -4.89 3.98 -1.55
C ASN A 55 -3.99 3.99 -2.79
N ARG A 56 -2.70 3.66 -2.62
CA ARG A 56 -1.77 3.52 -3.74
C ARG A 56 -2.30 2.50 -4.74
N MET A 57 -2.33 2.89 -6.00
CA MET A 57 -2.75 2.06 -7.12
C MET A 57 -1.57 1.83 -8.06
N TYR A 58 -1.40 0.59 -8.49
CA TYR A 58 -0.40 0.20 -9.48
C TYR A 58 -1.04 0.08 -10.86
N GLY A 59 -0.28 0.44 -11.90
CA GLY A 59 -0.75 0.42 -13.28
C GLY A 59 -0.78 -1.00 -13.86
N TYR A 60 -1.83 -1.30 -14.62
CA TYR A 60 -1.96 -2.52 -15.41
C TYR A 60 -1.89 -2.17 -16.89
N ALA A 61 -1.17 -2.97 -17.66
CA ALA A 61 -1.02 -2.77 -19.11
C ALA A 61 -2.30 -3.05 -19.90
N GLN A 62 -3.20 -3.84 -19.32
CA GLN A 62 -4.50 -4.20 -19.91
C GLN A 62 -5.63 -3.84 -18.95
N PRO A 63 -6.79 -3.46 -19.45
CA PRO A 63 -7.95 -3.26 -18.58
C PRO A 63 -8.34 -4.58 -17.92
N MET A 64 -8.67 -4.51 -16.63
CA MET A 64 -9.13 -5.66 -15.86
C MET A 64 -10.62 -5.88 -16.09
N GLN A 65 -11.08 -7.09 -15.78
CA GLN A 65 -12.51 -7.39 -15.78
C GLN A 65 -13.24 -6.50 -14.77
N SER A 66 -14.44 -6.10 -15.11
CA SER A 66 -15.21 -5.11 -14.37
C SER A 66 -15.68 -5.57 -12.99
N ASP A 67 -15.75 -6.87 -12.77
CA ASP A 67 -16.15 -7.51 -11.50
C ASP A 67 -14.96 -7.69 -10.52
N PHE A 68 -13.76 -7.23 -10.90
CA PHE A 68 -12.60 -7.36 -10.06
C PHE A 68 -12.69 -6.44 -8.82
N THR A 69 -12.85 -7.05 -7.65
CA THR A 69 -12.95 -6.33 -6.38
C THR A 69 -11.57 -5.87 -5.91
N ARG A 70 -11.48 -4.59 -5.53
CA ARG A 70 -10.27 -4.01 -4.91
C ARG A 70 -10.43 -3.94 -3.40
N ASP A 71 -9.31 -4.08 -2.71
CA ASP A 71 -9.27 -3.94 -1.25
C ASP A 71 -9.46 -2.50 -0.79
N SER A 72 -8.97 -1.52 -1.58
CA SER A 72 -9.05 -0.11 -1.22
C SER A 72 -10.43 0.47 -1.49
N VAL A 73 -10.91 1.27 -0.55
CA VAL A 73 -12.14 2.06 -0.66
C VAL A 73 -11.78 3.53 -0.58
N THR A 74 -12.24 4.31 -1.55
CA THR A 74 -12.07 5.77 -1.57
C THR A 74 -13.41 6.41 -1.27
N PRO A 75 -13.59 6.97 -0.07
CA PRO A 75 -14.81 7.70 0.26
C PRO A 75 -14.88 9.00 -0.52
N ILE A 76 -16.08 9.35 -0.93
CA ILE A 76 -16.40 10.62 -1.55
C ILE A 76 -17.55 11.27 -0.79
N ASP A 77 -17.39 12.53 -0.50
CA ASP A 77 -18.38 13.33 0.20
C ASP A 77 -19.37 14.04 -0.74
N THR A 78 -20.14 14.96 -0.19
CA THR A 78 -21.11 15.75 -0.94
C THR A 78 -20.49 16.71 -1.96
N SER A 79 -19.18 17.01 -1.88
CA SER A 79 -18.46 17.80 -2.88
C SER A 79 -18.34 17.08 -4.21
N LYS A 80 -18.39 15.74 -4.19
CA LYS A 80 -18.17 14.84 -5.31
C LYS A 80 -16.78 15.00 -5.94
N GLU A 81 -15.82 15.45 -5.15
CA GLU A 81 -14.44 15.67 -5.60
C GLU A 81 -13.54 14.54 -5.13
N LEU A 82 -12.65 14.11 -6.01
CA LEU A 82 -11.59 13.13 -5.73
C LEU A 82 -10.27 13.69 -6.23
N SER A 83 -9.31 13.82 -5.34
CA SER A 83 -7.97 14.31 -5.65
C SER A 83 -7.00 13.16 -5.77
N PHE A 84 -6.13 13.23 -6.79
CA PHE A 84 -5.12 12.22 -7.07
C PHE A 84 -3.75 12.84 -7.22
N VAL A 85 -2.76 12.09 -6.76
CA VAL A 85 -1.34 12.37 -6.93
C VAL A 85 -0.73 11.25 -7.76
N ILE A 86 0.02 11.61 -8.77
CA ILE A 86 0.65 10.70 -9.72
C ILE A 86 2.16 10.85 -9.59
N ASN A 87 2.83 9.80 -9.16
CA ASN A 87 4.28 9.69 -9.25
C ASN A 87 4.64 9.13 -10.63
N ALA A 88 5.05 10.01 -11.51
CA ALA A 88 5.31 9.65 -12.91
C ALA A 88 6.69 9.01 -13.13
N TYR A 89 7.59 9.09 -12.12
CA TYR A 89 8.99 8.69 -12.27
C TYR A 89 9.58 9.29 -13.58
N ASP A 90 10.19 8.46 -14.42
CA ASP A 90 10.75 8.84 -15.71
C ASP A 90 9.75 8.77 -16.88
N THR A 91 8.47 8.59 -16.58
CA THR A 91 7.42 8.42 -17.58
C THR A 91 6.76 9.76 -17.90
N LYS A 92 6.61 10.08 -19.18
CA LYS A 92 5.87 11.28 -19.61
C LYS A 92 4.39 10.96 -19.70
N VAL A 93 3.61 11.59 -18.84
CA VAL A 93 2.15 11.50 -18.85
C VAL A 93 1.60 12.46 -19.91
N LYS A 94 0.69 11.97 -20.75
CA LYS A 94 0.03 12.73 -21.82
C LYS A 94 -1.36 13.17 -21.44
N SER A 95 -2.15 12.24 -20.88
CA SER A 95 -3.53 12.53 -20.47
C SER A 95 -4.01 11.51 -19.44
N LEU A 96 -5.02 11.90 -18.68
CA LEU A 96 -5.73 11.03 -17.75
C LEU A 96 -7.21 11.02 -18.13
N SER A 97 -7.86 9.88 -18.06
CA SER A 97 -9.31 9.74 -18.10
C SER A 97 -9.79 8.85 -16.98
N TYR A 98 -11.06 9.00 -16.62
CA TYR A 98 -11.67 8.18 -15.59
C TYR A 98 -13.02 7.64 -16.04
N GLU A 99 -13.39 6.52 -15.46
CA GLU A 99 -14.67 5.89 -15.66
C GLU A 99 -15.21 5.39 -14.32
N ILE A 100 -16.46 5.75 -14.01
CA ILE A 100 -17.22 5.24 -12.86
C ILE A 100 -18.22 4.23 -13.36
N ARG A 101 -18.22 3.04 -12.74
CA ARG A 101 -19.16 1.95 -13.01
C ARG A 101 -19.89 1.53 -11.75
N THR A 102 -21.01 0.86 -11.92
CA THR A 102 -21.63 0.07 -10.86
C THR A 102 -20.63 -0.99 -10.35
N SER A 103 -20.77 -1.43 -9.11
CA SER A 103 -19.83 -2.38 -8.47
C SER A 103 -19.71 -3.70 -9.23
N ASP A 104 -20.78 -4.14 -9.88
CA ASP A 104 -20.81 -5.33 -10.77
C ASP A 104 -20.25 -5.06 -12.17
N GLY A 105 -19.84 -3.80 -12.45
CA GLY A 105 -19.30 -3.39 -13.74
C GLY A 105 -20.29 -3.33 -14.89
N SER A 106 -21.57 -3.64 -14.66
CA SER A 106 -22.59 -3.78 -15.72
C SER A 106 -22.94 -2.46 -16.39
N LYS A 107 -22.83 -1.33 -15.66
CA LYS A 107 -23.25 -0.02 -16.14
C LYS A 107 -22.17 1.02 -15.93
N VAL A 108 -21.78 1.74 -16.98
CA VAL A 108 -20.98 2.95 -16.91
C VAL A 108 -21.89 4.11 -16.53
N LEU A 109 -21.57 4.80 -15.45
CA LEU A 109 -22.29 5.98 -14.97
C LEU A 109 -21.69 7.27 -15.54
N GLU A 110 -20.38 7.32 -15.63
CA GLU A 110 -19.64 8.47 -16.11
C GLU A 110 -18.30 8.03 -16.72
N ASN A 111 -17.91 8.66 -17.82
CA ASN A 111 -16.61 8.49 -18.45
C ASN A 111 -16.16 9.85 -18.98
N ARG A 112 -15.00 10.33 -18.53
CA ARG A 112 -14.47 11.64 -18.92
C ARG A 112 -12.97 11.65 -19.05
N LYS A 113 -12.50 12.50 -19.96
CA LYS A 113 -11.10 12.87 -20.08
C LYS A 113 -10.81 14.12 -19.24
N ILE A 114 -9.73 14.06 -18.46
CA ILE A 114 -9.24 15.18 -17.66
C ILE A 114 -8.36 16.04 -18.55
N LYS A 115 -8.65 17.35 -18.55
CA LYS A 115 -8.02 18.27 -19.50
C LYS A 115 -6.63 18.75 -19.05
N SER A 116 -6.40 18.82 -17.74
CA SER A 116 -5.15 19.34 -17.19
C SER A 116 -4.69 18.51 -16.01
N LEU A 117 -3.39 18.31 -15.92
CA LEU A 117 -2.68 17.81 -14.76
C LEU A 117 -1.77 18.93 -14.28
N ASP A 118 -1.87 19.28 -13.02
CA ASP A 118 -1.02 20.29 -12.42
C ASP A 118 0.28 19.64 -11.94
N LYS A 119 1.38 20.38 -12.06
CA LYS A 119 2.67 19.89 -11.58
C LYS A 119 2.96 20.47 -10.21
N GLN A 120 3.16 19.60 -9.24
CA GLN A 120 3.55 19.96 -7.89
C GLN A 120 4.83 19.20 -7.52
N ASP A 121 5.94 19.91 -7.45
CA ASP A 121 7.27 19.33 -7.21
C ASP A 121 7.62 18.21 -8.20
N SER A 122 7.76 16.98 -7.73
CA SER A 122 8.03 15.77 -8.51
C SER A 122 6.77 15.01 -8.93
N TYR A 123 5.59 15.45 -8.48
CA TYR A 123 4.32 14.80 -8.73
C TYR A 123 3.47 15.55 -9.73
N LEU A 124 2.53 14.84 -10.34
CA LEU A 124 1.41 15.44 -11.05
C LEU A 124 0.16 15.29 -10.17
N THR A 125 -0.65 16.32 -10.12
CA THR A 125 -1.87 16.35 -9.30
C THR A 125 -3.08 16.66 -10.16
N THR A 126 -4.23 16.15 -9.75
CA THR A 126 -5.50 16.49 -10.36
C THR A 126 -6.65 16.25 -9.40
N THR A 127 -7.70 17.03 -9.53
CA THR A 127 -8.97 16.80 -8.85
C THR A 127 -10.04 16.55 -9.89
N ILE A 128 -10.73 15.42 -9.77
CA ILE A 128 -11.90 15.12 -10.58
C ILE A 128 -13.16 15.46 -9.78
N LYS A 129 -14.14 16.05 -10.48
CA LYS A 129 -15.46 16.32 -9.92
C LYS A 129 -16.48 15.49 -10.67
N LEU A 130 -17.12 14.56 -9.95
CA LEU A 130 -18.14 13.71 -10.53
C LEU A 130 -19.41 14.51 -10.81
N SER A 131 -19.97 14.28 -12.00
CA SER A 131 -21.28 14.83 -12.37
C SER A 131 -22.42 13.89 -12.02
N SER A 132 -22.13 12.59 -12.00
CA SER A 132 -23.10 11.57 -11.65
C SER A 132 -23.45 11.62 -10.15
N ASP A 133 -24.72 11.38 -9.87
CA ASP A 133 -25.18 11.19 -8.48
C ASP A 133 -24.93 9.75 -8.08
N LEU A 134 -24.07 9.59 -7.07
CA LEU A 134 -23.81 8.31 -6.44
C LEU A 134 -24.78 8.12 -5.28
N LEU A 135 -25.37 6.94 -5.21
CA LEU A 135 -26.23 6.59 -4.07
C LEU A 135 -25.40 6.47 -2.79
N MET A 136 -25.93 7.02 -1.71
CA MET A 136 -25.28 6.94 -0.39
C MET A 136 -25.08 5.50 0.03
N ASN A 137 -23.94 5.21 0.61
CA ASN A 137 -23.56 3.90 1.13
C ASN A 137 -23.47 2.78 0.07
N GLN A 138 -23.50 3.14 -1.19
CA GLN A 138 -23.30 2.19 -2.29
C GLN A 138 -21.89 2.33 -2.84
N GLU A 139 -21.28 1.18 -3.12
CA GLU A 139 -19.95 1.11 -3.74
C GLU A 139 -20.05 1.14 -5.27
N TYR A 140 -19.03 1.73 -5.85
CA TYR A 140 -18.84 1.86 -7.29
C TYR A 140 -17.40 1.51 -7.63
N SER A 141 -17.13 1.10 -8.85
CA SER A 141 -15.78 0.91 -9.36
C SER A 141 -15.32 2.19 -10.07
N LEU A 142 -14.16 2.70 -9.70
CA LEU A 142 -13.46 3.75 -10.41
C LEU A 142 -12.27 3.16 -11.14
N GLN A 143 -12.22 3.35 -12.44
CA GLN A 143 -11.07 3.10 -13.28
C GLN A 143 -10.45 4.43 -13.69
N LEU A 144 -9.13 4.56 -13.51
CA LEU A 144 -8.34 5.63 -14.12
C LEU A 144 -7.54 5.04 -15.29
N SER A 145 -7.45 5.78 -16.40
CA SER A 145 -6.65 5.39 -17.56
C SER A 145 -5.66 6.51 -17.86
N LEU A 146 -4.39 6.21 -17.65
CA LEU A 146 -3.27 7.14 -17.79
C LEU A 146 -2.54 6.86 -19.10
N GLU A 147 -2.64 7.77 -20.06
CA GLU A 147 -1.90 7.69 -21.31
C GLU A 147 -0.49 8.23 -21.13
N THR A 148 0.50 7.43 -21.45
CA THR A 148 1.92 7.78 -21.28
C THR A 148 2.69 7.60 -22.59
N ASN A 149 3.96 7.97 -22.56
CA ASN A 149 4.88 7.68 -23.68
C ASN A 149 5.26 6.19 -23.80
N LYS A 150 4.97 5.38 -22.75
CA LYS A 150 5.24 3.93 -22.70
C LYS A 150 3.98 3.07 -22.92
N GLY A 151 2.83 3.69 -23.16
CA GLY A 151 1.54 3.02 -23.32
C GLY A 151 0.48 3.54 -22.36
N THR A 152 -0.69 2.93 -22.36
CA THR A 152 -1.76 3.25 -21.42
C THR A 152 -1.72 2.33 -20.22
N ALA A 153 -1.81 2.91 -19.03
CA ALA A 153 -1.91 2.18 -17.78
C ALA A 153 -3.28 2.38 -17.14
N TYR A 154 -3.82 1.32 -16.56
CA TYR A 154 -5.15 1.28 -15.95
C TYR A 154 -5.01 1.09 -14.44
N TYR A 155 -5.74 1.89 -13.66
CA TYR A 155 -5.70 1.89 -12.19
C TYR A 155 -7.12 1.75 -11.66
N TYR A 156 -7.27 1.13 -10.49
CA TYR A 156 -8.60 0.79 -9.96
C TYR A 156 -8.68 1.05 -8.47
N THR A 157 -9.81 1.61 -8.04
CA THR A 157 -10.22 1.68 -6.63
C THR A 157 -11.74 1.57 -6.54
N ARG A 158 -12.25 1.17 -5.38
CA ARG A 158 -13.67 1.29 -5.08
C ARG A 158 -13.95 2.70 -4.60
N VAL A 159 -15.08 3.26 -4.98
CA VAL A 159 -15.57 4.55 -4.50
C VAL A 159 -16.88 4.34 -3.76
N VAL A 160 -17.04 4.97 -2.62
CA VAL A 160 -18.27 4.93 -1.83
C VAL A 160 -18.69 6.35 -1.45
N SER A 161 -19.96 6.68 -1.73
CA SER A 161 -20.52 7.97 -1.28
C SER A 161 -20.88 7.89 0.20
N ARG A 162 -20.31 8.78 1.00
CA ARG A 162 -20.51 8.86 2.45
C ARG A 162 -20.77 10.31 2.87
N SER A 163 -21.71 10.54 3.76
CA SER A 163 -21.85 11.83 4.43
C SER A 163 -20.93 11.89 5.65
N ASN A 164 -20.43 13.08 5.95
CA ASN A 164 -19.71 13.40 7.19
C ASN A 164 -18.49 12.51 7.50
N VAL A 165 -17.80 12.01 6.47
CA VAL A 165 -16.58 11.21 6.63
C VAL A 165 -15.36 12.09 6.47
N ASN A 166 -14.51 12.15 7.49
CA ASN A 166 -13.23 12.85 7.44
C ASN A 166 -12.09 11.86 7.18
N ALA A 167 -11.97 11.40 5.94
CA ALA A 167 -10.92 10.46 5.54
C ALA A 167 -9.52 11.02 5.78
N ALA A 168 -9.29 12.32 5.57
CA ALA A 168 -8.01 12.98 5.81
C ALA A 168 -7.56 12.81 7.27
N GLN A 169 -8.46 12.96 8.22
CA GLN A 169 -8.15 12.79 9.65
C GLN A 169 -7.71 11.36 9.97
N TYR A 170 -8.41 10.35 9.45
CA TYR A 170 -8.07 8.94 9.68
C TYR A 170 -6.74 8.56 9.03
N VAL A 171 -6.51 9.00 7.79
CA VAL A 171 -5.25 8.73 7.09
C VAL A 171 -4.08 9.39 7.82
N LYS A 172 -4.22 10.64 8.23
CA LYS A 172 -3.22 11.36 9.03
C LYS A 172 -2.96 10.69 10.37
N PHE A 173 -4.02 10.24 11.04
CA PHE A 173 -3.91 9.54 12.33
C PHE A 173 -3.07 8.25 12.16
N VAL A 174 -3.39 7.40 11.19
CA VAL A 174 -2.65 6.16 10.95
C VAL A 174 -1.19 6.45 10.61
N ALA A 175 -0.91 7.47 9.79
CA ALA A 175 0.45 7.87 9.46
C ALA A 175 1.26 8.31 10.68
N SER A 176 0.66 9.00 11.64
CA SER A 176 1.32 9.39 12.90
C SER A 176 1.43 8.25 13.90
N PHE A 177 0.45 7.35 13.93
CA PHE A 177 0.40 6.23 14.87
C PHE A 177 1.55 5.25 14.66
N TYR A 178 1.84 4.85 13.42
CA TYR A 178 2.91 3.88 13.18
C TYR A 178 4.30 4.47 13.49
N GLU A 179 4.52 5.77 13.31
CA GLU A 179 5.76 6.43 13.73
C GLU A 179 5.94 6.34 15.25
N LYS A 180 4.88 6.55 16.01
CA LYS A 180 4.89 6.39 17.48
C LYS A 180 5.13 4.95 17.92
N CYS A 181 4.61 3.95 17.21
CA CYS A 181 4.84 2.55 17.52
C CYS A 181 6.32 2.14 17.46
N LEU A 182 7.12 2.84 16.68
CA LEU A 182 8.57 2.58 16.55
C LEU A 182 9.41 3.34 17.59
N ASP A 183 8.89 4.43 18.12
CA ASP A 183 9.55 5.21 19.16
C ASP A 183 9.25 4.61 20.55
N LYS A 184 10.21 3.89 21.12
CA LYS A 184 10.07 3.30 22.46
C LYS A 184 9.78 4.33 23.55
N ALA A 185 10.25 5.57 23.40
CA ALA A 185 9.99 6.64 24.35
C ALA A 185 8.52 7.10 24.33
N SER A 186 7.86 6.96 23.18
CA SER A 186 6.44 7.28 23.00
C SER A 186 5.51 6.10 23.27
N ALA A 187 6.02 4.90 23.56
CA ALA A 187 5.21 3.69 23.75
C ALA A 187 4.23 3.83 24.94
N GLU A 188 4.55 4.64 25.94
CA GLU A 188 3.69 4.93 27.08
C GLU A 188 2.44 5.75 26.67
N ASP A 189 2.53 6.53 25.61
CA ASP A 189 1.42 7.36 25.10
C ASP A 189 0.43 6.61 24.18
N LEU A 190 0.71 5.36 23.83
CA LEU A 190 -0.15 4.56 22.95
C LEU A 190 -1.50 4.25 23.59
N THR A 191 -1.60 4.28 24.92
CA THR A 191 -2.87 4.06 25.64
C THR A 191 -3.97 5.03 25.24
N ALA A 192 -3.61 6.26 24.85
CA ALA A 192 -4.56 7.26 24.37
C ALA A 192 -5.19 6.93 23.01
N TYR A 193 -4.59 5.99 22.27
CA TYR A 193 -5.01 5.56 20.93
C TYR A 193 -5.69 4.19 20.94
N LEU A 194 -5.70 3.51 22.07
CA LEU A 194 -6.33 2.21 22.22
C LEU A 194 -7.71 2.39 22.84
N GLU A 195 -8.69 1.74 22.28
CA GLU A 195 -10.02 1.68 22.86
C GLU A 195 -9.93 0.92 24.18
N SER A 196 -10.09 1.63 25.29
CA SER A 196 -10.24 1.00 26.59
C SER A 196 -11.71 0.62 26.73
N ASP A 197 -12.01 -0.68 26.71
CA ASP A 197 -13.31 -1.16 27.11
C ASP A 197 -13.50 -0.95 28.61
N THR A 198 -13.96 0.24 28.96
CA THR A 198 -14.25 0.62 30.37
C THR A 198 -15.52 -0.02 30.89
N SER A 199 -16.26 -0.75 30.04
CA SER A 199 -17.55 -1.36 30.39
C SER A 199 -17.44 -2.80 30.84
N SER A 200 -16.31 -3.47 30.66
CA SER A 200 -16.18 -4.88 30.97
C SER A 200 -15.54 -5.10 32.35
N THR A 201 -16.31 -5.66 33.23
CA THR A 201 -15.84 -6.48 34.35
C THR A 201 -15.21 -7.81 33.87
N SER A 202 -15.15 -8.05 32.57
CA SER A 202 -14.41 -9.14 31.99
C SER A 202 -12.94 -8.74 31.90
N THR A 203 -12.10 -9.42 32.65
CA THR A 203 -10.65 -9.49 32.48
C THR A 203 -10.33 -10.01 31.08
N ASN A 204 -10.52 -9.16 30.07
CA ASN A 204 -10.12 -9.50 28.72
C ASN A 204 -8.61 -9.32 28.65
N TYR A 205 -7.89 -10.42 28.83
CA TYR A 205 -6.42 -10.49 28.74
C TYR A 205 -5.87 -9.87 27.45
N THR A 206 -6.72 -9.68 26.44
CA THR A 206 -6.34 -9.11 25.16
C THR A 206 -5.99 -7.64 25.28
N ASP A 207 -6.76 -6.83 26.01
CA ASP A 207 -6.56 -5.39 26.09
C ASP A 207 -5.37 -5.02 26.99
N ILE A 208 -5.16 -5.79 28.06
CA ILE A 208 -3.97 -5.65 28.93
C ILE A 208 -2.71 -6.07 28.18
N ASN A 209 -2.81 -7.07 27.31
CA ASN A 209 -1.68 -7.57 26.53
C ASN A 209 -1.23 -6.61 25.42
N ILE A 210 -2.12 -5.85 24.80
CA ILE A 210 -1.72 -4.93 23.72
C ILE A 210 -0.74 -3.88 24.26
N ASN A 211 -1.06 -3.20 25.35
CA ASN A 211 -0.17 -2.20 25.94
C ASN A 211 1.16 -2.79 26.43
N SER A 212 1.12 -3.94 27.11
CA SER A 212 2.33 -4.61 27.58
C SER A 212 3.16 -5.16 26.42
N THR A 213 2.51 -5.59 25.34
CA THR A 213 3.19 -6.12 24.16
C THR A 213 3.89 -5.02 23.39
N PHE A 214 3.30 -3.84 23.18
CA PHE A 214 3.99 -2.71 22.56
C PHE A 214 5.21 -2.26 23.36
N ALA A 215 5.13 -2.19 24.68
CA ALA A 215 6.27 -1.86 25.55
C ALA A 215 7.39 -2.92 25.50
N GLN A 216 7.06 -4.18 25.21
CA GLN A 216 7.98 -5.31 25.19
C GLN A 216 8.47 -5.69 23.79
N ILE A 217 7.89 -5.13 22.72
CA ILE A 217 8.35 -5.43 21.36
C ILE A 217 9.83 -5.09 21.23
N SER A 218 10.62 -6.12 20.94
CA SER A 218 12.01 -5.98 20.53
C SER A 218 12.08 -6.06 19.00
N TRP A 219 12.45 -4.96 18.39
CA TRP A 219 12.64 -4.90 16.94
C TRP A 219 13.97 -5.51 16.47
N GLY A 220 14.71 -6.17 17.38
CA GLY A 220 16.06 -6.67 17.11
C GLY A 220 17.13 -5.58 17.02
N ASN A 221 16.75 -4.33 17.06
CA ASN A 221 17.62 -3.16 17.10
C ASN A 221 17.16 -2.22 18.22
N LEU A 222 18.11 -1.53 18.87
CA LEU A 222 17.83 -0.53 19.91
C LEU A 222 17.21 0.76 19.32
N ASN A 223 17.48 1.04 18.06
CA ASN A 223 16.94 2.17 17.31
C ASN A 223 16.40 1.69 15.96
N PRO A 224 15.23 1.05 15.92
CA PRO A 224 14.63 0.62 14.67
C PRO A 224 14.33 1.83 13.80
N GLN A 225 14.75 1.75 12.54
CA GLN A 225 14.49 2.81 11.56
C GLN A 225 13.53 2.32 10.49
N ILE A 226 12.63 3.19 10.07
CA ILE A 226 11.76 2.88 8.95
C ILE A 226 12.58 2.98 7.67
N TYR A 227 12.83 1.83 7.06
CA TYR A 227 13.51 1.75 5.77
C TYR A 227 12.59 2.21 4.64
N ARG A 228 11.31 1.82 4.70
CA ARG A 228 10.30 2.21 3.72
C ARG A 228 8.99 2.54 4.41
N LYS A 229 8.51 3.76 4.20
CA LYS A 229 7.17 4.18 4.65
C LYS A 229 6.11 3.60 3.73
N GLY A 230 5.15 2.87 4.30
CA GLY A 230 3.97 2.42 3.58
C GLY A 230 3.01 3.58 3.32
N ILE A 231 2.22 3.43 2.28
CA ILE A 231 1.06 4.30 2.02
C ILE A 231 -0.16 3.62 2.65
N PRO A 232 -0.91 4.29 3.53
CA PRO A 232 -2.11 3.72 4.12
C PRO A 232 -3.12 3.28 3.06
N VAL A 233 -3.78 2.16 3.31
CA VAL A 233 -4.88 1.66 2.49
C VAL A 233 -6.15 1.72 3.33
N VAL A 234 -7.14 2.47 2.87
CA VAL A 234 -8.46 2.51 3.47
C VAL A 234 -9.21 1.27 3.02
N LYS A 235 -9.52 0.38 3.95
CA LYS A 235 -10.24 -0.89 3.71
C LYS A 235 -11.76 -0.71 3.80
N ASP A 236 -12.18 0.05 4.80
CA ASP A 236 -13.57 0.44 5.03
C ASP A 236 -13.60 1.77 5.79
N ILE A 237 -14.66 2.53 5.60
CA ILE A 237 -14.85 3.82 6.27
C ILE A 237 -16.33 4.17 6.33
N ASN A 238 -16.76 4.64 7.48
CA ASN A 238 -18.10 5.19 7.71
C ASN A 238 -18.00 6.46 8.57
N GLU A 239 -19.13 6.96 9.07
CA GLU A 239 -19.19 8.22 9.83
C GLU A 239 -18.43 8.17 11.17
N THR A 240 -18.32 7.00 11.77
CA THR A 240 -17.79 6.83 13.14
C THR A 240 -16.52 5.99 13.20
N THR A 241 -16.30 5.13 12.23
CA THR A 241 -15.19 4.19 12.23
C THR A 241 -14.51 4.11 10.86
N ALA A 242 -13.23 3.77 10.87
CA ALA A 242 -12.47 3.47 9.66
C ALA A 242 -11.53 2.30 9.93
N SER A 243 -11.41 1.41 8.95
CA SER A 243 -10.42 0.35 8.93
C SER A 243 -9.35 0.68 7.91
N LEU A 244 -8.13 0.87 8.38
CA LEU A 244 -6.98 1.16 7.53
C LEU A 244 -5.88 0.11 7.78
N SER A 245 -5.12 -0.18 6.74
CA SER A 245 -3.89 -0.95 6.86
C SER A 245 -2.71 -0.13 6.34
N VAL A 246 -1.57 -0.28 6.98
CA VAL A 246 -0.31 0.27 6.51
C VAL A 246 0.80 -0.78 6.65
N GLU A 247 1.61 -0.91 5.63
CA GLU A 247 2.78 -1.77 5.63
C GLU A 247 4.03 -0.91 5.70
N TYR A 248 5.00 -1.29 6.51
CA TYR A 248 6.28 -0.60 6.61
C TYR A 248 7.40 -1.61 6.86
N GLN A 249 8.58 -1.29 6.36
CA GLN A 249 9.78 -2.10 6.54
C GLN A 249 10.67 -1.43 7.57
N ILE A 250 11.12 -2.23 8.52
CA ILE A 250 12.02 -1.81 9.59
C ILE A 250 13.39 -2.43 9.32
N ALA A 251 14.42 -1.62 9.44
CA ALA A 251 15.82 -2.06 9.40
C ALA A 251 16.48 -1.90 10.78
#